data_bcf6ae004d5af52cd6e0671277dee72f
#
_entry.id   bcf6ae004d5af52cd6e0671277dee72f
#
_cell.length_a   1.000
_cell.length_b   1.000
_cell.length_c   1.000
_cell.angle_alpha   90.00
_cell.angle_beta   90.00
_cell.angle_gamma   90.00
#
_symmetry.space_group_name_H-M   'P 1'
#
loop_
_entity.id
_entity.type
_entity.pdbx_description
1 polymer ?
#
loop_
_entity_poly.entity_id
_entity_poly.type
_entity_poly.pdbx_seq_one_letter_code
_entity_poly.pdbx_strand_id
1 'polypeptide(L)'
;VRAFTYYAFINQDRFKDERTLASRWEANWQRHKWETVVLTEADARLHPSWDLFARELPRLPTTNPQEYERACWVRWLAWAARVRVGEISLFTDYDVFNAGFEPTEASRRYQAAGLVNLDSANGSGPFVADKDQVVAIPPVLLTLSLMHQSVRPDTKTWSDMMVWNLLYWWKLGWVQREPVCEPLHQNAKAQLVHISNHACHEFHGHCDKLAAWDKLEAQL
;
A
#
# COMPACT_ATOMS: atom_id res chain seq x y z
N VAL A 1 15.05 0.58 9.95
CA VAL A 1 13.67 0.83 9.44
C VAL A 1 13.72 0.88 7.93
N ARG A 2 12.91 0.06 7.28
CA ARG A 2 12.84 0.02 5.82
C ARG A 2 11.48 0.49 5.31
N ALA A 3 11.51 1.18 4.16
CA ALA A 3 10.31 1.47 3.39
C ALA A 3 10.19 0.45 2.25
N PHE A 4 9.01 -0.09 2.10
CA PHE A 4 8.66 -1.06 1.07
C PHE A 4 7.60 -0.50 0.14
N THR A 5 7.75 -0.77 -1.14
CA THR A 5 6.67 -0.64 -2.12
C THR A 5 6.59 -1.90 -2.96
N TYR A 6 5.48 -2.08 -3.67
CA TYR A 6 5.29 -3.23 -4.55
C TYR A 6 5.11 -2.77 -5.99
N TYR A 7 5.91 -3.32 -6.88
CA TYR A 7 5.81 -3.07 -8.32
C TYR A 7 5.41 -4.34 -9.07
N ALA A 8 4.33 -4.27 -9.84
CA ALA A 8 3.92 -5.30 -10.78
C ALA A 8 3.96 -4.73 -12.20
N PHE A 9 4.62 -5.44 -13.11
CA PHE A 9 4.51 -5.10 -14.52
C PHE A 9 3.13 -5.52 -15.03
N ILE A 10 2.32 -4.52 -15.41
CA ILE A 10 0.99 -4.71 -16.00
C ILE A 10 1.04 -4.14 -17.42
N ASN A 11 0.90 -5.01 -18.42
CA ASN A 11 1.00 -4.62 -19.83
C ASN A 11 -0.28 -3.93 -20.33
N GLN A 12 -0.52 -2.70 -19.85
CA GLN A 12 -1.62 -1.85 -20.28
C GLN A 12 -1.16 -0.39 -20.32
N ASP A 13 -1.62 0.38 -21.30
CA ASP A 13 -1.21 1.78 -21.51
C ASP A 13 -1.38 2.67 -20.27
N ARG A 14 -2.42 2.42 -19.48
CA ARG A 14 -2.68 3.20 -18.25
C ARG A 14 -1.62 3.00 -17.14
N PHE A 15 -0.77 1.97 -17.25
CA PHE A 15 0.29 1.65 -16.29
C PHE A 15 1.70 1.88 -16.83
N LYS A 16 1.83 2.52 -18.01
CA LYS A 16 3.11 2.71 -18.70
C LYS A 16 4.16 3.48 -17.88
N ASP A 17 3.72 4.40 -17.03
CA ASP A 17 4.58 5.28 -16.25
C ASP A 17 4.93 4.72 -14.86
N GLU A 18 4.34 3.60 -14.45
CA GLU A 18 4.47 3.07 -13.09
C GLU A 18 5.89 2.64 -12.73
N ARG A 19 6.67 2.12 -13.71
CA ARG A 19 8.08 1.82 -13.49
C ARG A 19 8.89 3.06 -13.16
N THR A 20 8.61 4.16 -13.85
CA THR A 20 9.25 5.46 -13.60
C THR A 20 8.85 5.99 -12.23
N LEU A 21 7.57 5.88 -11.86
CA LEU A 21 7.09 6.26 -10.54
C LEU A 21 7.75 5.44 -9.43
N ALA A 22 7.90 4.13 -9.60
CA ALA A 22 8.57 3.28 -8.62
C ALA A 22 10.06 3.68 -8.44
N SER A 23 10.76 4.03 -9.53
CA SER A 23 12.14 4.52 -9.46
C SER A 23 12.23 5.90 -8.78
N ARG A 24 11.27 6.80 -9.04
CA ARG A 24 11.18 8.10 -8.36
C ARG A 24 10.85 7.97 -6.88
N TRP A 25 9.94 7.05 -6.55
CA TRP A 25 9.64 6.70 -5.17
C TRP A 25 10.91 6.30 -4.42
N GLU A 26 11.68 5.37 -4.98
CA GLU A 26 12.91 4.90 -4.37
C GLU A 26 13.90 6.05 -4.14
N ALA A 27 14.18 6.88 -5.14
CA ALA A 27 15.08 8.03 -5.03
C ALA A 27 14.58 9.06 -3.99
N ASN A 28 13.28 9.36 -3.97
CA ASN A 28 12.68 10.29 -3.04
C ASN A 28 12.79 9.78 -1.58
N TRP A 29 12.45 8.52 -1.33
CA TRP A 29 12.50 7.95 0.00
C TRP A 29 13.94 7.80 0.53
N GLN A 30 14.90 7.44 -0.34
CA GLN A 30 16.33 7.40 0.01
C GLN A 30 16.86 8.79 0.40
N ARG A 31 16.41 9.86 -0.26
CA ARG A 31 16.74 11.25 0.10
C ARG A 31 16.35 11.58 1.54
N HIS A 32 15.27 10.97 2.02
CA HIS A 32 14.80 11.06 3.41
C HIS A 32 15.35 9.95 4.32
N LYS A 33 16.48 9.35 3.94
CA LYS A 33 17.27 8.38 4.75
C LYS A 33 16.60 7.01 4.96
N TRP A 34 15.59 6.66 4.17
CA TRP A 34 15.01 5.33 4.23
C TRP A 34 15.87 4.31 3.46
N GLU A 35 16.03 3.12 4.03
CA GLU A 35 16.44 1.94 3.27
C GLU A 35 15.20 1.45 2.49
N THR A 36 15.26 1.56 1.17
CA THR A 36 14.11 1.24 0.30
C THR A 36 14.18 -0.17 -0.26
N VAL A 37 13.02 -0.80 -0.43
CA VAL A 37 12.89 -2.11 -1.07
C VAL A 37 11.69 -2.08 -2.01
N VAL A 38 11.95 -2.26 -3.30
CA VAL A 38 10.90 -2.45 -4.31
C VAL A 38 10.60 -3.94 -4.41
N LEU A 39 9.45 -4.35 -3.91
CA LEU A 39 8.98 -5.73 -3.90
C LEU A 39 8.36 -6.10 -5.25
N THR A 40 8.41 -7.39 -5.57
CA THR A 40 7.84 -7.96 -6.78
C THR A 40 7.08 -9.26 -6.48
N GLU A 41 6.48 -9.86 -7.48
CA GLU A 41 5.87 -11.18 -7.35
C GLU A 41 6.87 -12.27 -6.92
N ALA A 42 8.15 -12.13 -7.31
CA ALA A 42 9.18 -13.07 -6.86
C ALA A 42 9.33 -13.07 -5.33
N ASP A 43 9.17 -11.92 -4.69
CA ASP A 43 9.17 -11.81 -3.23
C ASP A 43 7.91 -12.42 -2.61
N ALA A 44 6.75 -12.19 -3.22
CA ALA A 44 5.48 -12.77 -2.77
C ALA A 44 5.49 -14.31 -2.82
N ARG A 45 6.14 -14.90 -3.81
CA ARG A 45 6.29 -16.35 -3.97
C ARG A 45 7.10 -17.02 -2.86
N LEU A 46 7.88 -16.26 -2.09
CA LEU A 46 8.61 -16.76 -0.92
C LEU A 46 7.70 -16.94 0.31
N HIS A 47 6.48 -16.40 0.28
CA HIS A 47 5.56 -16.53 1.41
C HIS A 47 4.89 -17.89 1.45
N PRO A 48 4.81 -18.57 2.62
CA PRO A 48 4.22 -19.93 2.74
C PRO A 48 2.79 -20.03 2.22
N SER A 49 2.02 -18.95 2.27
CA SER A 49 0.63 -18.94 1.79
C SER A 49 0.49 -18.61 0.30
N TRP A 50 1.57 -18.55 -0.47
CA TRP A 50 1.51 -18.22 -1.89
C TRP A 50 0.53 -19.09 -2.68
N ASP A 51 0.64 -20.42 -2.56
CA ASP A 51 -0.19 -21.36 -3.31
C ASP A 51 -1.67 -21.23 -2.93
N LEU A 52 -1.95 -20.94 -1.67
CA LEU A 52 -3.31 -20.65 -1.21
C LEU A 52 -3.87 -19.39 -1.88
N PHE A 53 -3.13 -18.29 -1.89
CA PHE A 53 -3.53 -17.07 -2.55
C PHE A 53 -3.69 -17.26 -4.06
N ALA A 54 -2.75 -17.92 -4.73
CA ALA A 54 -2.82 -18.19 -6.16
C ALA A 54 -4.09 -18.97 -6.56
N ARG A 55 -4.55 -19.86 -5.69
CA ARG A 55 -5.78 -20.64 -5.88
C ARG A 55 -7.06 -19.86 -5.60
N GLU A 56 -7.07 -19.04 -4.54
CA GLU A 56 -8.30 -18.39 -4.06
C GLU A 56 -8.57 -17.02 -4.72
N LEU A 57 -7.53 -16.24 -5.03
CA LEU A 57 -7.71 -14.90 -5.62
C LEU A 57 -8.54 -14.88 -6.92
N PRO A 58 -8.37 -15.83 -7.87
CA PRO A 58 -9.20 -15.84 -9.08
C PRO A 58 -10.68 -16.04 -8.83
N ARG A 59 -11.09 -16.45 -7.62
CA ARG A 59 -12.48 -16.65 -7.22
C ARG A 59 -13.12 -15.40 -6.63
N LEU A 60 -12.31 -14.41 -6.25
CA LEU A 60 -12.83 -13.15 -5.74
C LEU A 60 -13.37 -12.30 -6.90
N PRO A 61 -14.56 -11.72 -6.74
CA PRO A 61 -15.15 -10.90 -7.79
C PRO A 61 -14.39 -9.59 -7.95
N THR A 62 -14.14 -9.19 -9.20
CA THR A 62 -13.53 -7.90 -9.49
C THR A 62 -14.06 -7.32 -10.80
N THR A 63 -14.18 -6.00 -10.84
CA THR A 63 -14.42 -5.22 -12.07
C THR A 63 -13.11 -4.64 -12.62
N ASN A 64 -12.01 -4.76 -11.88
CA ASN A 64 -10.69 -4.39 -12.34
C ASN A 64 -10.07 -5.50 -13.22
N PRO A 65 -9.06 -5.17 -14.04
CA PRO A 65 -8.25 -6.20 -14.68
C PRO A 65 -7.68 -7.16 -13.64
N GLN A 66 -7.76 -8.46 -13.90
CA GLN A 66 -7.34 -9.48 -12.93
C GLN A 66 -5.87 -9.33 -12.49
N GLU A 67 -4.98 -8.95 -13.41
CA GLU A 67 -3.56 -8.71 -13.10
C GLU A 67 -3.37 -7.57 -12.10
N TYR A 68 -4.12 -6.48 -12.25
CA TYR A 68 -4.09 -5.36 -11.31
C TYR A 68 -4.64 -5.76 -9.96
N GLU A 69 -5.81 -6.38 -9.93
CA GLU A 69 -6.42 -6.83 -8.66
C GLU A 69 -5.51 -7.83 -7.94
N ARG A 70 -4.94 -8.78 -8.69
CA ARG A 70 -3.96 -9.72 -8.13
C ARG A 70 -2.76 -9.00 -7.52
N ALA A 71 -2.23 -7.97 -8.17
CA ALA A 71 -1.12 -7.18 -7.64
C ALA A 71 -1.47 -6.54 -6.30
N CYS A 72 -2.69 -6.00 -6.15
CA CYS A 72 -3.18 -5.43 -4.90
C CYS A 72 -3.21 -6.42 -3.74
N TRP A 73 -3.44 -7.71 -4.02
CA TRP A 73 -3.46 -8.75 -2.99
C TRP A 73 -2.08 -9.33 -2.69
N VAL A 74 -1.28 -9.63 -3.72
CA VAL A 74 0.00 -10.33 -3.51
C VAL A 74 1.08 -9.41 -2.93
N ARG A 75 0.93 -8.09 -3.00
CA ARG A 75 1.83 -7.13 -2.34
C ARG A 75 1.95 -7.37 -0.83
N TRP A 76 0.89 -7.81 -0.19
CA TRP A 76 0.89 -8.13 1.24
C TRP A 76 1.71 -9.38 1.56
N LEU A 77 1.66 -10.39 0.68
CA LEU A 77 2.54 -11.57 0.79
C LEU A 77 4.01 -11.17 0.62
N ALA A 78 4.31 -10.32 -0.37
CA ALA A 78 5.67 -9.86 -0.64
C ALA A 78 6.25 -9.09 0.55
N TRP A 79 5.48 -8.18 1.15
CA TRP A 79 5.90 -7.46 2.34
C TRP A 79 6.14 -8.41 3.52
N ALA A 80 5.20 -9.31 3.80
CA ALA A 80 5.31 -10.29 4.88
C ALA A 80 6.52 -11.24 4.72
N ALA A 81 6.87 -11.60 3.49
CA ALA A 81 8.03 -12.45 3.22
C ALA A 81 9.37 -11.73 3.43
N ARG A 82 9.42 -10.39 3.33
CA ARG A 82 10.67 -9.62 3.33
C ARG A 82 10.94 -8.82 4.60
N VAL A 83 9.96 -8.64 5.46
CA VAL A 83 10.14 -7.94 6.74
C VAL A 83 11.01 -8.77 7.70
N ARG A 84 11.90 -8.11 8.47
CA ARG A 84 12.82 -8.77 9.41
C ARG A 84 12.27 -8.75 10.83
N VAL A 85 12.68 -9.73 11.63
CA VAL A 85 12.36 -9.78 13.07
C VAL A 85 12.95 -8.56 13.78
N GLY A 86 12.18 -7.93 14.67
CA GLY A 86 12.62 -6.78 15.46
C GLY A 86 12.71 -5.47 14.67
N GLU A 87 12.25 -5.47 13.41
CA GLU A 87 12.25 -4.29 12.56
C GLU A 87 10.85 -3.70 12.47
N ILE A 88 10.75 -2.40 12.65
CA ILE A 88 9.61 -1.61 12.21
C ILE A 88 9.80 -1.35 10.72
N SER A 89 8.80 -1.65 9.95
CA SER A 89 8.78 -1.44 8.51
C SER A 89 7.59 -0.60 8.09
N LEU A 90 7.75 0.13 7.01
CA LEU A 90 6.69 0.91 6.39
C LEU A 90 6.42 0.33 5.00
N PHE A 91 5.15 0.13 4.67
CA PHE A 91 4.70 -0.22 3.33
C PHE A 91 3.88 0.92 2.74
N THR A 92 4.13 1.27 1.48
CA THR A 92 3.40 2.33 0.78
C THR A 92 3.29 2.01 -0.70
N ASP A 93 2.30 2.54 -1.37
CA ASP A 93 2.25 2.53 -2.83
C ASP A 93 3.36 3.45 -3.40
N TYR A 94 3.86 3.13 -4.60
CA TYR A 94 4.93 3.91 -5.25
C TYR A 94 4.46 5.30 -5.74
N ASP A 95 3.19 5.63 -5.60
CA ASP A 95 2.64 6.96 -5.83
C ASP A 95 2.44 7.78 -4.54
N VAL A 96 3.10 7.38 -3.46
CA VAL A 96 3.20 8.17 -2.22
C VAL A 96 4.53 8.91 -2.18
N PHE A 97 4.45 10.23 -2.29
CA PHE A 97 5.58 11.15 -2.20
C PHE A 97 5.93 11.42 -0.72
N ASN A 98 7.21 11.32 -0.38
CA ASN A 98 7.73 11.66 0.94
C ASN A 98 8.27 13.11 0.92
N ALA A 99 7.65 14.00 1.69
CA ALA A 99 8.02 15.40 1.83
C ALA A 99 8.75 15.72 3.15
N GLY A 100 9.17 14.70 3.91
CA GLY A 100 9.92 14.92 5.15
C GLY A 100 9.69 13.91 6.26
N PHE A 101 9.01 12.80 5.99
CA PHE A 101 8.83 11.73 6.97
C PHE A 101 10.10 10.87 7.06
N GLU A 102 10.77 10.87 8.21
CA GLU A 102 12.04 10.20 8.43
C GLU A 102 11.91 8.86 9.20
N PRO A 103 12.82 7.88 8.97
CA PRO A 103 12.80 6.58 9.66
C PRO A 103 12.96 6.69 11.18
N THR A 104 13.67 7.70 11.66
CA THR A 104 13.83 7.98 13.10
C THR A 104 12.52 8.39 13.75
N GLU A 105 11.72 9.17 13.05
CA GLU A 105 10.38 9.55 13.49
C GLU A 105 9.46 8.33 13.52
N ALA A 106 9.45 7.52 12.45
CA ALA A 106 8.66 6.30 12.39
C ALA A 106 9.00 5.34 13.54
N SER A 107 10.30 5.11 13.81
CA SER A 107 10.73 4.28 14.95
C SER A 107 10.22 4.83 16.28
N ARG A 108 10.42 6.12 16.53
CA ARG A 108 10.02 6.74 17.80
C ARG A 108 8.50 6.69 18.03
N ARG A 109 7.70 6.89 16.97
CA ARG A 109 6.22 6.96 17.09
C ARG A 109 5.57 5.58 17.13
N TYR A 110 6.11 4.60 16.40
CA TYR A 110 5.38 3.36 16.11
C TYR A 110 6.02 2.08 16.65
N GLN A 111 7.13 2.17 17.40
CA GLN A 111 7.83 0.99 17.93
C GLN A 111 6.96 0.04 18.77
N ALA A 112 5.92 0.53 19.40
CA ALA A 112 4.98 -0.25 20.21
C ALA A 112 3.53 -0.11 19.76
N ALA A 113 3.28 0.49 18.60
CA ALA A 113 1.93 0.86 18.19
C ALA A 113 1.16 -0.27 17.48
N GLY A 114 1.82 -1.38 17.16
CA GLY A 114 1.21 -2.45 16.38
C GLY A 114 1.11 -2.09 14.89
N LEU A 115 -0.03 -2.37 14.26
CA LEU A 115 -0.30 -2.03 12.86
C LEU A 115 -0.98 -0.66 12.78
N VAL A 116 -0.32 0.31 12.15
CA VAL A 116 -0.83 1.67 11.98
C VAL A 116 -1.00 2.00 10.51
N ASN A 117 -2.20 2.42 10.12
CA ASN A 117 -2.48 3.01 8.82
C ASN A 117 -2.25 4.52 8.91
N LEU A 118 -1.37 5.05 8.08
CA LEU A 118 -1.01 6.47 8.04
C LEU A 118 -1.89 7.32 7.10
N ASP A 119 -2.82 6.70 6.37
CA ASP A 119 -3.69 7.40 5.42
C ASP A 119 -4.91 8.01 6.12
N SER A 120 -5.20 9.27 5.81
CA SER A 120 -6.37 9.99 6.33
C SER A 120 -7.68 9.55 5.67
N ALA A 121 -7.64 9.13 4.41
CA ALA A 121 -8.83 9.01 3.57
C ALA A 121 -9.29 7.56 3.33
N ASN A 122 -8.38 6.62 3.04
CA ASN A 122 -8.72 5.28 2.57
C ASN A 122 -7.91 4.18 3.23
N GLY A 123 -8.49 2.99 3.36
CA GLY A 123 -7.88 1.85 4.03
C GLY A 123 -6.68 1.19 3.33
N SER A 124 -6.20 1.69 2.19
CA SER A 124 -5.08 1.13 1.43
C SER A 124 -3.80 1.95 1.45
N GLY A 125 -3.74 2.98 2.32
CA GLY A 125 -2.62 3.91 2.38
C GLY A 125 -1.34 3.32 2.98
N PRO A 126 -0.35 4.17 3.29
CA PRO A 126 0.87 3.72 3.94
C PRO A 126 0.60 3.06 5.28
N PHE A 127 1.26 1.93 5.53
CA PHE A 127 1.18 1.19 6.79
C PHE A 127 2.53 1.11 7.47
N VAL A 128 2.55 1.30 8.78
CA VAL A 128 3.71 1.00 9.63
C VAL A 128 3.38 -0.17 10.54
N ALA A 129 4.27 -1.15 10.61
CA ALA A 129 4.10 -2.32 11.46
C ALA A 129 5.42 -3.01 11.77
N ASP A 130 5.45 -3.79 12.86
CA ASP A 130 6.48 -4.78 13.10
C ASP A 130 6.22 -6.09 12.32
N LYS A 131 7.16 -7.02 12.38
CA LYS A 131 7.05 -8.28 11.63
C LYS A 131 5.83 -9.10 12.01
N ASP A 132 5.48 -9.19 13.28
CA ASP A 132 4.41 -10.07 13.74
C ASP A 132 3.06 -9.57 13.21
N GLN A 133 2.88 -8.25 13.16
CA GLN A 133 1.71 -7.63 12.56
C GLN A 133 1.68 -7.83 11.04
N VAL A 134 2.81 -7.61 10.36
CA VAL A 134 2.89 -7.75 8.90
C VAL A 134 2.60 -9.18 8.45
N VAL A 135 3.13 -10.19 9.13
CA VAL A 135 2.90 -11.61 8.82
C VAL A 135 1.44 -12.02 9.02
N ALA A 136 0.73 -11.36 9.94
CA ALA A 136 -0.70 -11.58 10.16
C ALA A 136 -1.62 -10.99 9.06
N ILE A 137 -1.14 -10.00 8.29
CA ILE A 137 -1.94 -9.32 7.26
C ILE A 137 -2.49 -10.30 6.21
N PRO A 138 -1.69 -11.08 5.47
CA PRO A 138 -2.21 -11.90 4.39
C PRO A 138 -3.30 -12.86 4.82
N PRO A 139 -3.14 -13.70 5.87
CA PRO A 139 -4.19 -14.64 6.26
C PRO A 139 -5.47 -13.94 6.73
N VAL A 140 -5.37 -12.78 7.40
CA VAL A 140 -6.54 -12.02 7.82
C VAL A 140 -7.31 -11.49 6.61
N LEU A 141 -6.62 -10.87 5.65
CA LEU A 141 -7.26 -10.33 4.44
C LEU A 141 -7.96 -11.43 3.65
N LEU A 142 -7.30 -12.57 3.44
CA LEU A 142 -7.89 -13.68 2.69
C LEU A 142 -9.08 -14.30 3.42
N THR A 143 -8.96 -14.55 4.73
CA THR A 143 -10.05 -15.14 5.53
C THR A 143 -11.29 -14.27 5.50
N LEU A 144 -11.17 -12.97 5.72
CA LEU A 144 -12.29 -12.04 5.69
C LEU A 144 -12.93 -11.96 4.29
N SER A 145 -12.13 -12.07 3.24
CA SER A 145 -12.64 -12.08 1.87
C SER A 145 -13.47 -13.32 1.57
N LEU A 146 -12.99 -14.48 1.96
CA LEU A 146 -13.73 -15.74 1.77
C LEU A 146 -15.00 -15.78 2.63
N MET A 147 -14.96 -15.28 3.85
CA MET A 147 -16.13 -15.11 4.70
C MET A 147 -17.16 -14.16 4.07
N HIS A 148 -16.71 -13.00 3.57
CA HIS A 148 -17.59 -12.07 2.88
C HIS A 148 -18.27 -12.72 1.68
N GLN A 149 -17.51 -13.41 0.84
CA GLN A 149 -18.06 -14.12 -0.32
C GLN A 149 -19.10 -15.18 0.05
N SER A 150 -18.94 -15.87 1.17
CA SER A 150 -19.91 -16.87 1.63
C SER A 150 -21.22 -16.25 2.09
N VAL A 151 -21.19 -15.01 2.59
CA VAL A 151 -22.39 -14.29 3.09
C VAL A 151 -23.03 -13.40 2.01
N ARG A 152 -22.21 -12.90 1.08
CA ARG A 152 -22.61 -11.99 0.01
C ARG A 152 -22.12 -12.49 -1.36
N PRO A 153 -22.63 -13.62 -1.86
CA PRO A 153 -22.18 -14.22 -3.11
C PRO A 153 -22.51 -13.36 -4.35
N ASP A 154 -23.41 -12.41 -4.22
CA ASP A 154 -23.83 -11.46 -5.25
C ASP A 154 -22.91 -10.22 -5.38
N THR A 155 -21.88 -10.11 -4.53
CA THR A 155 -20.91 -9.02 -4.61
C THR A 155 -20.17 -9.05 -5.95
N LYS A 156 -20.21 -7.94 -6.70
CA LYS A 156 -19.61 -7.84 -8.04
C LYS A 156 -18.13 -7.44 -8.00
N THR A 157 -17.72 -6.72 -6.96
CA THR A 157 -16.35 -6.25 -6.80
C THR A 157 -15.94 -6.37 -5.36
N TRP A 158 -14.76 -6.95 -5.14
CA TRP A 158 -14.16 -7.11 -3.83
C TRP A 158 -12.64 -6.91 -3.93
N SER A 159 -12.07 -6.00 -3.16
CA SER A 159 -10.66 -5.65 -3.18
C SER A 159 -10.07 -5.67 -1.78
N ASP A 160 -8.75 -5.66 -1.69
CA ASP A 160 -8.03 -5.52 -0.41
C ASP A 160 -8.41 -4.23 0.34
N MET A 161 -8.65 -3.12 -0.38
CA MET A 161 -9.16 -1.88 0.22
C MET A 161 -10.47 -2.06 0.98
N MET A 162 -11.39 -2.86 0.42
CA MET A 162 -12.67 -3.13 1.08
C MET A 162 -12.48 -3.90 2.38
N VAL A 163 -11.54 -4.84 2.42
CA VAL A 163 -11.19 -5.57 3.64
C VAL A 163 -10.60 -4.63 4.69
N TRP A 164 -9.68 -3.74 4.30
CA TRP A 164 -9.13 -2.74 5.20
C TRP A 164 -10.20 -1.83 5.78
N ASN A 165 -11.16 -1.39 4.97
CA ASN A 165 -12.30 -0.59 5.42
C ASN A 165 -13.18 -1.36 6.41
N LEU A 166 -13.44 -2.65 6.18
CA LEU A 166 -14.18 -3.48 7.13
C LEU A 166 -13.46 -3.61 8.48
N LEU A 167 -12.15 -3.89 8.46
CA LEU A 167 -11.34 -3.99 9.68
C LEU A 167 -11.39 -2.70 10.49
N TYR A 168 -11.37 -1.57 9.80
CA TYR A 168 -11.48 -0.26 10.41
C TYR A 168 -12.88 0.01 10.99
N TRP A 169 -13.95 -0.24 10.22
CA TRP A 169 -15.33 0.01 10.65
C TRP A 169 -15.76 -0.90 11.79
N TRP A 170 -15.28 -2.15 11.82
CA TRP A 170 -15.58 -3.07 12.90
C TRP A 170 -14.87 -2.74 14.21
N LYS A 171 -14.00 -1.73 14.22
CA LYS A 171 -13.26 -1.26 15.39
C LYS A 171 -12.59 -2.42 16.17
N LEU A 172 -12.05 -3.38 15.44
CA LEU A 172 -11.43 -4.58 16.04
C LEU A 172 -10.14 -4.25 16.83
N GLY A 173 -9.70 -2.98 16.84
CA GLY A 173 -8.50 -2.52 17.55
C GLY A 173 -7.19 -3.03 16.96
N TRP A 174 -7.26 -3.84 15.89
CA TRP A 174 -6.07 -4.41 15.25
C TRP A 174 -5.32 -3.39 14.39
N VAL A 175 -6.04 -2.46 13.76
CA VAL A 175 -5.46 -1.40 12.95
C VAL A 175 -5.72 -0.06 13.63
N GLN A 176 -4.65 0.64 13.98
CA GLN A 176 -4.74 2.03 14.40
C GLN A 176 -4.69 2.95 13.17
N ARG A 177 -5.22 4.15 13.28
CA ARG A 177 -5.18 5.14 12.20
C ARG A 177 -4.58 6.44 12.69
N GLU A 178 -3.60 6.92 11.93
CA GLU A 178 -2.96 8.20 12.20
C GLU A 178 -2.75 8.95 10.88
N PRO A 179 -3.41 10.10 10.66
CA PRO A 179 -3.38 10.82 9.39
C PRO A 179 -2.04 11.55 9.22
N VAL A 180 -1.04 10.88 8.69
CA VAL A 180 0.27 11.44 8.29
C VAL A 180 0.34 11.59 6.78
N CYS A 181 -0.35 10.71 6.05
CA CYS A 181 -0.44 10.73 4.59
C CYS A 181 -1.78 11.34 4.17
N GLU A 182 -1.72 12.34 3.34
CA GLU A 182 -2.89 13.05 2.83
C GLU A 182 -2.98 12.92 1.30
N PRO A 183 -4.17 12.84 0.73
CA PRO A 183 -4.34 12.94 -0.71
C PRO A 183 -3.84 14.29 -1.25
N LEU A 184 -3.20 14.27 -2.42
CA LEU A 184 -2.62 15.46 -3.04
C LEU A 184 -3.60 16.64 -3.13
N HIS A 185 -4.86 16.39 -3.46
CA HIS A 185 -5.89 17.42 -3.60
C HIS A 185 -6.35 18.03 -2.25
N GLN A 186 -6.09 17.34 -1.13
CA GLN A 186 -6.46 17.80 0.20
C GLN A 186 -5.32 18.57 0.87
N ASN A 187 -4.11 18.03 0.83
CA ASN A 187 -2.95 18.66 1.46
C ASN A 187 -1.63 18.29 0.79
N ALA A 188 -1.20 19.09 -0.17
CA ALA A 188 0.09 18.90 -0.85
C ALA A 188 1.31 19.22 0.06
N LYS A 189 1.11 19.72 1.29
CA LYS A 189 2.17 20.04 2.27
C LYS A 189 2.26 19.01 3.41
N ALA A 190 1.52 17.92 3.34
CA ALA A 190 1.64 16.83 4.32
C ALA A 190 3.02 16.18 4.25
N GLN A 191 3.46 15.52 5.32
CA GLN A 191 4.72 14.79 5.34
C GLN A 191 4.76 13.64 4.32
N LEU A 192 3.60 13.01 4.07
CA LEU A 192 3.38 12.04 3.01
C LEU A 192 2.22 12.51 2.14
N VAL A 193 2.39 12.48 0.82
CA VAL A 193 1.37 12.91 -0.14
C VAL A 193 1.02 11.78 -1.08
N HIS A 194 -0.23 11.34 -1.08
CA HIS A 194 -0.71 10.29 -1.96
C HIS A 194 -1.18 10.84 -3.30
N ILE A 195 -0.49 10.49 -4.38
CA ILE A 195 -0.77 10.88 -5.76
C ILE A 195 -1.64 9.80 -6.43
N SER A 196 -2.73 9.40 -5.79
CA SER A 196 -3.64 8.43 -6.40
C SER A 196 -4.28 8.97 -7.69
N ASN A 197 -4.79 8.08 -8.54
CA ASN A 197 -5.46 8.50 -9.78
C ASN A 197 -6.57 9.50 -9.53
N HIS A 198 -7.37 9.30 -8.48
CA HIS A 198 -8.46 10.21 -8.10
C HIS A 198 -7.92 11.56 -7.62
N ALA A 199 -6.96 11.55 -6.69
CA ALA A 199 -6.36 12.78 -6.16
C ALA A 199 -5.65 13.60 -7.24
N CYS A 200 -4.97 12.93 -8.17
CA CYS A 200 -4.28 13.55 -9.29
C CYS A 200 -5.28 14.19 -10.28
N HIS A 201 -6.36 13.50 -10.59
CA HIS A 201 -7.42 14.02 -11.47
C HIS A 201 -8.11 15.26 -10.87
N GLU A 202 -8.45 15.22 -9.58
CA GLU A 202 -9.07 16.37 -8.90
C GLU A 202 -8.15 17.59 -8.81
N PHE A 203 -6.84 17.36 -8.64
CA PHE A 203 -5.87 18.44 -8.50
C PHE A 203 -5.49 19.10 -9.84
N HIS A 204 -5.44 18.33 -10.94
CA HIS A 204 -4.95 18.79 -12.24
C HIS A 204 -6.01 18.79 -13.35
N GLY A 205 -7.21 18.27 -13.11
CA GLY A 205 -8.22 18.07 -14.13
C GLY A 205 -7.95 16.86 -15.07
N HIS A 206 -6.78 16.24 -14.95
CA HIS A 206 -6.39 15.00 -15.63
C HIS A 206 -5.38 14.23 -14.77
N CYS A 207 -5.26 12.93 -14.97
CA CYS A 207 -4.33 12.12 -14.20
C CYS A 207 -2.97 12.04 -14.91
N ASP A 208 -2.03 12.88 -14.45
CA ASP A 208 -0.60 12.80 -14.78
C ASP A 208 0.21 12.77 -13.48
N LYS A 209 0.48 11.56 -13.00
CA LYS A 209 1.20 11.35 -11.75
C LYS A 209 2.64 11.82 -11.82
N LEU A 210 3.30 11.74 -13.00
CA LEU A 210 4.67 12.20 -13.16
C LEU A 210 4.75 13.73 -13.07
N ALA A 211 3.84 14.45 -13.73
CA ALA A 211 3.76 15.91 -13.62
C ALA A 211 3.43 16.36 -12.20
N ALA A 212 2.54 15.63 -11.50
CA ALA A 212 2.24 15.91 -10.08
C ALA A 212 3.47 15.68 -9.20
N TRP A 213 4.24 14.63 -9.46
CA TRP A 213 5.49 14.35 -8.76
C TRP A 213 6.52 15.44 -8.96
N ASP A 214 6.76 15.87 -10.23
CA ASP A 214 7.70 16.97 -10.57
C ASP A 214 7.36 18.26 -9.82
N LYS A 215 6.06 18.56 -9.72
CA LYS A 215 5.60 19.75 -9.01
C LYS A 215 5.86 19.67 -7.50
N LEU A 216 5.69 18.50 -6.89
CA LEU A 216 6.02 18.30 -5.47
C LEU A 216 7.53 18.39 -5.24
N GLU A 217 8.34 17.78 -6.10
CA GLU A 217 9.82 17.88 -6.00
C GLU A 217 10.33 19.32 -6.10
N ALA A 218 9.72 20.14 -6.93
CA ALA A 218 10.08 21.55 -7.08
C ALA A 218 9.74 22.42 -5.84
N GLN A 219 8.98 21.89 -4.88
CA GLN A 219 8.61 22.59 -3.64
C GLN A 219 9.51 22.26 -2.45
N LEU A 220 10.38 21.22 -2.58
CA LEU A 220 11.38 20.83 -1.57
C LEU A 220 12.66 21.64 -1.72
#